data_a33cc136b00d6359dd39e13029c380c6
#
_entry.id   a33cc136b00d6359dd39e13029c380c6
#
_cell.length_a   1.000
_cell.length_b   1.000
_cell.length_c   1.000
_cell.angle_alpha   90.00
_cell.angle_beta   90.00
_cell.angle_gamma   90.00
#
_symmetry.space_group_name_H-M   'P 1'
#
loop_
_entity.id
_entity.type
_entity.pdbx_description
1 polymer ?
#
loop_
_entity_poly.entity_id
_entity_poly.type
_entity_poly.pdbx_seq_one_letter_code
_entity_poly.pdbx_strand_id
1 'polypeptide(L)'
;MNFYFEKKHLGVTLALNIPVFVVITKIDMCPPNILQNTISCLKKVLKSPGCRKIPIIVESDEDVVISATNFVSERLCPIFQVSNVEGTNLHYLKKFLNLLNSRAPNHDNCPAEFQIDEVYSVPVCS
;
A
#
# COMPACT_ATOMS: atom_id res chain seq x y z
N MET A 1 11.16 12.46 -8.17
CA MET A 1 10.21 11.77 -7.30
C MET A 1 10.43 12.23 -5.86
N ASN A 2 9.45 12.85 -5.24
CA ASN A 2 9.65 13.57 -3.98
C ASN A 2 9.45 12.63 -2.77
N PHE A 3 10.46 11.83 -2.46
CA PHE A 3 10.48 10.88 -1.34
C PHE A 3 10.25 11.51 0.06
N TYR A 4 10.29 12.83 0.15
CA TYR A 4 10.16 13.53 1.44
C TYR A 4 8.72 13.53 1.96
N PHE A 5 7.75 13.63 1.07
CA PHE A 5 6.32 13.63 1.44
C PHE A 5 5.85 12.24 1.86
N GLU A 6 6.35 11.20 1.20
CA GLU A 6 6.02 9.80 1.49
C GLU A 6 6.54 9.33 2.86
N LYS A 7 7.70 9.84 3.29
CA LYS A 7 8.27 9.52 4.62
C LYS A 7 7.40 9.99 5.78
N LYS A 8 6.74 11.15 5.65
CA LYS A 8 5.85 11.67 6.70
C LYS A 8 4.61 10.80 6.85
N HIS A 9 3.95 10.45 5.75
CA HIS A 9 2.78 9.57 5.77
C HIS A 9 3.11 8.18 6.28
N LEU A 10 4.23 7.62 5.85
CA LEU A 10 4.70 6.33 6.35
C LEU A 10 4.97 6.40 7.87
N GLY A 11 5.57 7.47 8.37
CA GLY A 11 5.80 7.68 9.79
C GLY A 11 4.51 7.70 10.62
N VAL A 12 3.49 8.40 10.14
CA VAL A 12 2.17 8.45 10.81
C VAL A 12 1.50 7.09 10.80
N THR A 13 1.49 6.40 9.67
CA THR A 13 0.89 5.04 9.55
C THR A 13 1.56 4.04 10.49
N LEU A 14 2.88 4.13 10.61
CA LEU A 14 3.65 3.27 11.53
C LEU A 14 3.36 3.59 12.99
N ALA A 15 3.22 4.87 13.35
CA ALA A 15 2.87 5.30 14.70
C ALA A 15 1.48 4.82 15.12
N LEU A 16 0.55 4.68 14.16
CA LEU A 16 -0.80 4.17 14.37
C LEU A 16 -0.90 2.64 14.25
N ASN A 17 0.22 1.93 14.06
CA ASN A 17 0.25 0.48 13.84
C ASN A 17 -0.66 -0.01 12.69
N ILE A 18 -0.77 0.78 11.64
CA ILE A 18 -1.58 0.40 10.47
C ILE A 18 -0.75 -0.50 9.56
N PRO A 19 -1.31 -1.64 9.08
CA PRO A 19 -0.67 -2.45 8.06
C PRO A 19 -0.44 -1.65 6.78
N VAL A 20 0.75 -1.79 6.18
CA VAL A 20 1.15 -1.02 5.00
C VAL A 20 1.60 -1.95 3.90
N PHE A 21 1.17 -1.70 2.69
CA PHE A 21 1.75 -2.28 1.47
C PHE A 21 2.16 -1.17 0.51
N VAL A 22 3.05 -1.48 -0.40
CA VAL A 22 3.61 -0.52 -1.36
C VAL A 22 3.28 -0.93 -2.78
N VAL A 23 2.89 0.04 -3.59
CA VAL A 23 2.67 -0.15 -5.02
C VAL A 23 3.60 0.78 -5.80
N ILE A 24 4.49 0.19 -6.60
CA ILE A 24 5.36 0.91 -7.53
C ILE A 24 4.66 0.87 -8.89
N THR A 25 4.22 2.03 -9.35
CA THR A 25 3.49 2.18 -10.62
C THR A 25 4.40 2.61 -11.76
N LYS A 26 3.89 2.52 -13.00
CA LYS A 26 4.58 2.99 -14.21
C LYS A 26 5.93 2.30 -14.47
N ILE A 27 6.03 1.01 -14.16
CA ILE A 27 7.26 0.24 -14.38
C ILE A 27 7.61 0.10 -15.87
N ASP A 28 6.61 0.22 -16.76
CA ASP A 28 6.75 0.23 -18.22
C ASP A 28 7.61 1.39 -18.73
N MET A 29 7.57 2.54 -18.04
CA MET A 29 8.31 3.74 -18.42
C MET A 29 9.63 3.92 -17.65
N CYS A 30 9.90 3.07 -16.67
CA CYS A 30 11.04 3.23 -15.77
C CYS A 30 12.25 2.42 -16.27
N PRO A 31 13.43 3.06 -16.47
CA PRO A 31 14.65 2.32 -16.73
C PRO A 31 14.95 1.30 -15.62
N PRO A 32 15.40 0.07 -15.96
CA PRO A 32 15.61 -1.01 -14.99
C PRO A 32 16.55 -0.64 -13.83
N ASN A 33 17.60 0.12 -14.10
CA ASN A 33 18.54 0.60 -13.09
C ASN A 33 17.90 1.54 -12.06
N ILE A 34 17.01 2.41 -12.51
CA ILE A 34 16.27 3.35 -11.64
C ILE A 34 15.27 2.59 -10.79
N LEU A 35 14.56 1.63 -11.37
CA LEU A 35 13.63 0.76 -10.65
C LEU A 35 14.35 -0.02 -9.53
N GLN A 36 15.48 -0.64 -9.83
CA GLN A 36 16.29 -1.37 -8.85
C GLN A 36 16.81 -0.46 -7.73
N ASN A 37 17.26 0.74 -8.05
CA ASN A 37 17.68 1.72 -7.06
C ASN A 37 16.51 2.14 -6.15
N THR A 38 15.33 2.38 -6.72
CA THR A 38 14.12 2.73 -5.97
C THR A 38 13.73 1.61 -5.00
N ILE A 39 13.72 0.36 -5.46
CA ILE A 39 13.43 -0.82 -4.62
C ILE A 39 14.46 -0.95 -3.50
N SER A 40 15.74 -0.75 -3.81
CA SER A 40 16.82 -0.84 -2.82
C SER A 40 16.69 0.24 -1.74
N CYS A 41 16.38 1.48 -2.13
CA CYS A 41 16.11 2.57 -1.19
C CYS A 41 14.89 2.29 -0.31
N LEU A 42 13.80 1.80 -0.92
CA LEU A 42 12.58 1.44 -0.22
C LEU A 42 12.83 0.33 0.81
N LYS A 43 13.54 -0.73 0.43
CA LYS A 43 13.94 -1.81 1.36
C LYS A 43 14.76 -1.29 2.55
N LYS A 44 15.66 -0.34 2.33
CA LYS A 44 16.45 0.29 3.42
C LYS A 44 15.55 1.07 4.37
N VAL A 45 14.60 1.84 3.85
CA VAL A 45 13.64 2.60 4.67
C VAL A 45 12.76 1.67 5.50
N LEU A 46 12.19 0.63 4.88
CA LEU A 46 11.32 -0.34 5.56
C LEU A 46 12.04 -1.14 6.65
N LYS A 47 13.32 -1.47 6.44
CA LYS A 47 14.16 -2.19 7.41
C LYS A 47 14.75 -1.28 8.50
N SER A 48 14.61 0.04 8.38
CA SER A 48 15.17 0.98 9.36
C SER A 48 14.59 0.75 10.76
N PRO A 49 15.34 1.11 11.83
CA PRO A 49 14.89 0.91 13.22
C PRO A 49 13.54 1.55 13.54
N GLY A 50 13.17 2.61 12.82
CA GLY A 50 11.87 3.29 12.98
C GLY A 50 10.69 2.53 12.33
N CYS A 51 10.94 1.74 11.27
CA CYS A 51 9.88 1.04 10.54
C CYS A 51 9.76 -0.43 10.93
N ARG A 52 10.88 -1.13 11.05
CA ARG A 52 10.97 -2.56 11.41
C ARG A 52 10.05 -3.48 10.59
N LYS A 53 9.82 -3.14 9.33
CA LYS A 53 8.99 -3.93 8.40
C LYS A 53 9.85 -4.90 7.60
N ILE A 54 9.29 -6.02 7.23
CA ILE A 54 9.91 -7.02 6.36
C ILE A 54 9.37 -6.81 4.95
N PRO A 55 10.16 -6.23 4.03
CA PRO A 55 9.72 -6.03 2.65
C PRO A 55 9.71 -7.34 1.89
N ILE A 56 8.60 -7.66 1.23
CA ILE A 56 8.46 -8.81 0.31
C ILE A 56 8.06 -8.26 -1.05
N ILE A 57 8.84 -8.58 -2.08
CA ILE A 57 8.46 -8.30 -3.46
C ILE A 57 7.51 -9.40 -3.91
N VAL A 58 6.36 -9.01 -4.42
CA VAL A 58 5.34 -9.94 -4.91
C VAL A 58 5.57 -10.21 -6.39
N GLU A 59 6.01 -11.43 -6.71
CA GLU A 59 6.32 -11.88 -8.06
C GLU A 59 5.55 -13.15 -8.46
N SER A 60 4.86 -13.77 -7.51
CA SER A 60 4.10 -15.00 -7.71
C SER A 60 2.77 -14.99 -6.96
N ASP A 61 1.88 -15.92 -7.34
CA ASP A 61 0.62 -16.14 -6.64
C ASP A 61 0.81 -16.61 -5.18
N GLU A 62 1.87 -17.35 -4.92
CA GLU A 62 2.23 -17.80 -3.57
C GLU A 62 2.62 -16.62 -2.69
N ASP A 63 3.40 -15.68 -3.22
CA ASP A 63 3.76 -14.44 -2.51
C ASP A 63 2.52 -13.61 -2.15
N VAL A 64 1.52 -13.58 -3.03
CA VAL A 64 0.24 -12.92 -2.77
C VAL A 64 -0.46 -13.54 -1.57
N VAL A 65 -0.58 -14.87 -1.55
CA VAL A 65 -1.27 -15.59 -0.46
C VAL A 65 -0.52 -15.41 0.86
N ILE A 66 0.81 -15.59 0.86
CA ILE A 66 1.66 -15.39 2.05
C ILE A 66 1.51 -13.95 2.56
N SER A 67 1.55 -12.97 1.66
CA SER A 67 1.41 -11.55 1.99
C SER A 67 0.05 -11.24 2.59
N ALA A 68 -1.03 -11.73 2.00
CA ALA A 68 -2.39 -11.49 2.49
C ALA A 68 -2.64 -12.14 3.85
N THR A 69 -2.20 -13.39 4.04
CA THR A 69 -2.37 -14.14 5.29
C THR A 69 -1.64 -13.47 6.46
N ASN A 70 -0.43 -12.94 6.20
CA ASN A 70 0.41 -12.33 7.24
C ASN A 70 0.27 -10.81 7.32
N PHE A 71 -0.55 -10.18 6.47
CA PHE A 71 -0.70 -8.73 6.42
C PHE A 71 -1.17 -8.13 7.75
N VAL A 72 -2.06 -8.85 8.42
CA VAL A 72 -2.62 -8.46 9.72
C VAL A 72 -1.57 -8.41 10.82
N SER A 73 -0.44 -9.15 10.71
CA SER A 73 0.64 -9.15 11.70
C SER A 73 1.45 -7.84 11.74
N GLU A 74 1.17 -6.89 10.83
CA GLU A 74 1.79 -5.56 10.73
C GLU A 74 3.30 -5.54 10.46
N ARG A 75 3.98 -6.68 10.51
CA ARG A 75 5.43 -6.76 10.26
C ARG A 75 5.77 -6.86 8.78
N LEU A 76 4.90 -7.48 8.02
CA LEU A 76 5.11 -7.72 6.60
C LEU A 76 4.69 -6.50 5.78
N CYS A 77 5.53 -6.11 4.81
CA CYS A 77 5.21 -5.04 3.87
C CYS A 77 5.36 -5.57 2.44
N PRO A 78 4.25 -5.97 1.80
CA PRO A 78 4.27 -6.39 0.41
C PRO A 78 4.58 -5.22 -0.52
N ILE A 79 5.38 -5.47 -1.54
CA ILE A 79 5.75 -4.51 -2.58
C ILE A 79 5.28 -5.05 -3.92
N PHE A 80 4.34 -4.36 -4.54
CA PHE A 80 3.83 -4.66 -5.86
C PHE A 80 4.48 -3.74 -6.89
N GLN A 81 4.91 -4.30 -8.01
CA GLN A 81 5.44 -3.57 -9.15
C GLN A 81 4.46 -3.70 -10.31
N VAL A 82 3.78 -2.63 -10.69
CA VAL A 82 2.67 -2.69 -11.65
C VAL A 82 2.81 -1.67 -12.79
N SER A 83 2.25 -2.03 -13.94
CA SER A 83 1.95 -1.09 -15.02
C SER A 83 0.45 -1.05 -15.27
N ASN A 84 -0.12 0.14 -15.19
CA ASN A 84 -1.54 0.33 -15.47
C ASN A 84 -1.83 0.34 -16.98
N VAL A 85 -0.81 0.67 -17.79
CA VAL A 85 -0.93 0.73 -19.26
C VAL A 85 -0.89 -0.68 -19.86
N GLU A 86 0.09 -1.47 -19.45
CA GLU A 86 0.29 -2.83 -19.94
C GLU A 86 -0.51 -3.88 -19.15
N GLY A 87 -1.01 -3.51 -17.98
CA GLY A 87 -1.67 -4.45 -17.09
C GLY A 87 -0.73 -5.39 -16.32
N THR A 88 0.58 -5.16 -16.42
CA THR A 88 1.59 -6.01 -15.79
C THR A 88 1.39 -6.09 -14.28
N ASN A 89 1.33 -7.31 -13.74
CA ASN A 89 1.19 -7.64 -12.31
C ASN A 89 -0.06 -7.06 -11.59
N LEU A 90 -1.00 -6.43 -12.32
CA LEU A 90 -2.24 -5.93 -11.72
C LEU A 90 -3.11 -7.05 -11.13
N HIS A 91 -3.05 -8.26 -11.70
CA HIS A 91 -3.78 -9.41 -11.20
C HIS A 91 -3.32 -9.83 -9.79
N TYR A 92 -2.03 -9.71 -9.48
CA TYR A 92 -1.51 -9.96 -8.12
C TYR A 92 -2.06 -8.97 -7.11
N LEU A 93 -2.08 -7.67 -7.47
CA LEU A 93 -2.63 -6.62 -6.61
C LEU A 93 -4.14 -6.84 -6.38
N LYS A 94 -4.92 -7.13 -7.42
CA LYS A 94 -6.35 -7.44 -7.30
C LYS A 94 -6.59 -8.65 -6.41
N LYS A 95 -5.84 -9.73 -6.62
CA LYS A 95 -5.94 -10.95 -5.79
C LYS A 95 -5.61 -10.66 -4.33
N PHE A 96 -4.55 -9.89 -4.08
CA PHE A 96 -4.18 -9.48 -2.73
C PHE A 96 -5.32 -8.72 -2.04
N LEU A 97 -5.88 -7.70 -2.68
CA LEU A 97 -6.99 -6.91 -2.13
C LEU A 97 -8.23 -7.76 -1.84
N ASN A 98 -8.54 -8.74 -2.70
CA ASN A 98 -9.66 -9.67 -2.49
C ASN A 98 -9.43 -10.64 -1.32
N LEU A 99 -8.18 -10.95 -0.99
CA LEU A 99 -7.81 -11.85 0.11
C LEU A 99 -7.68 -11.12 1.46
N LEU A 100 -7.69 -9.78 1.47
CA LEU A 100 -7.61 -9.03 2.72
C LEU A 100 -8.88 -9.19 3.54
N ASN A 101 -8.70 -9.56 4.80
CA ASN A 101 -9.78 -9.57 5.78
C ASN A 101 -9.79 -8.27 6.58
N SER A 102 -10.98 -7.70 6.78
CA SER A 102 -11.14 -6.55 7.67
C SER A 102 -10.92 -6.96 9.12
N ARG A 103 -10.20 -6.12 9.87
CA ARG A 103 -10.11 -6.24 11.34
C ARG A 103 -11.31 -5.64 12.07
N ALA A 104 -12.08 -4.83 11.36
CA ALA A 104 -13.25 -4.21 11.94
C ALA A 104 -14.30 -5.26 12.30
N PRO A 105 -14.94 -5.17 13.46
CA PRO A 105 -16.07 -6.03 13.77
C PRO A 105 -17.16 -5.82 12.71
N ASN A 106 -17.81 -6.92 12.34
CA ASN A 106 -18.86 -6.87 11.33
C ASN A 106 -20.09 -6.18 11.93
N HIS A 107 -20.44 -5.03 11.40
CA HIS A 107 -21.59 -4.22 11.82
C HIS A 107 -22.78 -4.34 10.85
N ASP A 108 -22.88 -5.48 10.12
CA ASP A 108 -23.89 -5.68 9.08
C ASP A 108 -25.34 -5.48 9.56
N ASN A 109 -25.59 -5.64 10.86
CA ASN A 109 -26.90 -5.44 11.48
C ASN A 109 -27.07 -4.08 12.17
N CYS A 110 -26.09 -3.18 12.08
CA CYS A 110 -26.18 -1.85 12.65
C CYS A 110 -26.84 -0.87 11.67
N PRO A 111 -27.53 0.18 12.17
CA PRO A 111 -27.99 1.27 11.32
C PRO A 111 -26.82 1.91 10.56
N ALA A 112 -27.11 2.43 9.38
CA ALA A 112 -26.10 3.15 8.61
C ALA A 112 -25.66 4.40 9.38
N GLU A 113 -24.36 4.54 9.59
CA GLU A 113 -23.74 5.72 10.18
C GLU A 113 -22.99 6.48 9.10
N PHE A 114 -23.10 7.80 9.13
CA PHE A 114 -22.42 8.69 8.20
C PHE A 114 -21.76 9.83 8.98
N GLN A 115 -20.44 9.90 8.92
CA GLN A 115 -19.68 10.98 9.54
C GLN A 115 -19.28 12.01 8.50
N ILE A 116 -19.55 13.30 8.78
CA ILE A 116 -19.13 14.41 7.92
C ILE A 116 -17.88 15.02 8.55
N ASP A 117 -16.75 14.87 7.88
CA ASP A 117 -15.47 15.43 8.35
C ASP A 117 -15.29 16.88 7.94
N GLU A 118 -15.71 17.25 6.72
CA GLU A 118 -15.60 18.62 6.20
C GLU A 118 -16.72 18.96 5.23
N VAL A 119 -17.14 20.23 5.23
CA VAL A 119 -18.13 20.77 4.30
C VAL A 119 -17.49 21.87 3.46
N TYR A 120 -17.50 21.69 2.15
CA TYR A 120 -16.99 22.67 1.20
C TYR A 120 -18.13 23.41 0.51
N SER A 121 -18.06 24.74 0.48
CA SER A 121 -18.96 25.55 -0.33
C SER A 121 -18.44 25.60 -1.77
N VAL A 122 -19.27 25.25 -2.74
CA VAL A 122 -18.95 25.42 -4.17
C VAL A 122 -19.38 26.83 -4.56
N PRO A 123 -18.47 27.69 -5.08
CA PRO A 123 -18.87 28.98 -5.62
C PRO A 123 -19.83 28.76 -6.79
N VAL A 124 -21.03 29.33 -6.69
CA VAL A 124 -21.97 29.33 -7.80
C VAL A 124 -21.43 30.32 -8.84
N CYS A 125 -20.99 29.80 -9.98
CA CYS A 125 -20.68 30.65 -11.13
C CYS A 125 -21.99 31.28 -11.64
N SER A 126 -22.15 32.58 -11.39
CA SER A 126 -23.20 33.40 -11.99
C SER A 126 -22.84 33.77 -13.44
#